data_1a6932cbb03f05340954ec51964ab181
#
_entry.id   1a6932cbb03f05340954ec51964ab181
#
_cell.length_a   1.000
_cell.length_b   1.000
_cell.length_c   1.000
_cell.angle_alpha   90.00
_cell.angle_beta   90.00
_cell.angle_gamma   90.00
#
_symmetry.space_group_name_H-M   'P 1'
#
loop_
_entity.id
_entity.type
_entity.pdbx_description
1 polymer ?
#
loop_
_entity_poly.entity_id
_entity_poly.type
_entity_poly.pdbx_seq_one_letter_code
_entity_poly.pdbx_strand_id
1 'polypeptide(L)'
;MKNAYYIGLMSGTSMDGVDAVLVDFSGAQPQLIASHTEAIPSHLLKGLQRLCSPSTDEINRLGRLDRNVGELFALAVNNLLTKCAIAKEEVIAIGSHGQTVRHMPNLEVGFTLQIGDPNTIATETSIDVIADFRRKDIALGGQGAPLVPAFHQQTFAEVGKKRIILNIGGIANITYLPGNSDQVLGFDTGPGNTLIDAWIQQVKSEPFDRDGEWAASGKTDQGLLTQLLSHPYFSLAYPKSTGRELFNQAWLEQQLSPFNHLDEEDIQSTLLDLTCHSIARDMIKLSNEGELYVCGGGAFNGQLMQRLAALLPGYTLNTTSALGVDPKWAEGIAFAWLAMRNHLGLPANLPAVTGASREAVLGGRFSAK
;
A
#
# COMPACT_ATOMS: atom_id res chain seq x y z
N MET A 1 11.65 18.73 -23.96
CA MET A 1 10.26 18.18 -23.95
C MET A 1 9.50 18.97 -22.89
N LYS A 2 8.18 19.17 -23.05
CA LYS A 2 7.37 19.85 -22.04
C LYS A 2 7.16 18.86 -20.88
N ASN A 3 7.36 19.29 -19.63
CA ASN A 3 7.16 18.46 -18.44
C ASN A 3 5.73 17.91 -18.39
N ALA A 4 5.55 16.70 -17.88
CA ALA A 4 4.26 16.04 -17.71
C ALA A 4 4.04 15.76 -16.20
N TYR A 5 3.73 16.83 -15.45
CA TYR A 5 3.59 16.79 -14.00
C TYR A 5 2.20 16.26 -13.59
N TYR A 6 2.23 15.26 -12.74
CA TYR A 6 1.04 14.74 -12.05
C TYR A 6 1.34 14.65 -10.53
N ILE A 7 0.32 14.84 -9.73
CA ILE A 7 0.41 14.61 -8.28
C ILE A 7 -0.31 13.32 -7.93
N GLY A 8 0.32 12.49 -7.10
CA GLY A 8 -0.33 11.33 -6.49
C GLY A 8 -0.57 11.58 -5.01
N LEU A 9 -1.78 11.28 -4.55
CA LEU A 9 -2.19 11.35 -3.16
C LEU A 9 -2.52 9.95 -2.65
N MET A 10 -1.85 9.55 -1.57
CA MET A 10 -2.06 8.26 -0.93
C MET A 10 -2.25 8.41 0.57
N SER A 11 -3.29 7.78 1.10
CA SER A 11 -3.43 7.51 2.53
C SER A 11 -3.77 6.04 2.69
N GLY A 12 -2.88 5.30 3.34
CA GLY A 12 -2.99 3.86 3.54
C GLY A 12 -3.95 3.48 4.65
N THR A 13 -4.12 2.18 4.86
CA THR A 13 -4.92 1.63 5.97
C THR A 13 -4.29 1.86 7.35
N SER A 14 -2.98 2.16 7.43
CA SER A 14 -2.29 2.58 8.66
C SER A 14 -2.80 3.92 9.17
N MET A 15 -3.26 4.81 8.27
CA MET A 15 -3.71 6.17 8.60
C MET A 15 -2.61 7.02 9.29
N ASP A 16 -1.36 6.84 8.89
CA ASP A 16 -0.21 7.54 9.47
C ASP A 16 -0.11 8.98 8.95
N GLY A 17 -0.64 9.24 7.75
CA GLY A 17 -0.62 10.54 7.09
C GLY A 17 -1.21 10.47 5.69
N VAL A 18 -1.17 11.61 5.02
CA VAL A 18 -1.47 11.75 3.59
C VAL A 18 -0.15 12.04 2.87
N ASP A 19 0.28 11.10 2.05
CA ASP A 19 1.44 11.27 1.19
C ASP A 19 1.03 11.95 -0.11
N ALA A 20 1.71 13.04 -0.44
CA ALA A 20 1.59 13.76 -1.69
C ALA A 20 2.92 13.73 -2.45
N VAL A 21 2.92 13.30 -3.68
CA VAL A 21 4.12 13.25 -4.53
C VAL A 21 3.89 13.94 -5.85
N LEU A 22 4.85 14.74 -6.29
CA LEU A 22 4.89 15.34 -7.62
C LEU A 22 5.81 14.53 -8.50
N VAL A 23 5.29 14.05 -9.64
CA VAL A 23 5.99 13.13 -10.54
C VAL A 23 5.98 13.68 -11.97
N ASP A 24 7.14 13.66 -12.63
CA ASP A 24 7.25 13.92 -14.06
C ASP A 24 7.25 12.61 -14.85
N PHE A 25 6.29 12.47 -15.76
CA PHE A 25 6.16 11.34 -16.67
C PHE A 25 6.58 11.68 -18.12
N SER A 26 7.32 12.75 -18.34
CA SER A 26 7.83 13.12 -19.69
C SER A 26 8.93 12.18 -20.18
N GLY A 27 9.61 11.47 -19.29
CA GLY A 27 10.66 10.50 -19.56
C GLY A 27 10.15 9.06 -19.70
N ALA A 28 11.08 8.12 -19.96
CA ALA A 28 10.75 6.69 -20.03
C ALA A 28 10.44 6.08 -18.67
N GLN A 29 10.98 6.66 -17.59
CA GLN A 29 10.74 6.27 -16.20
C GLN A 29 10.11 7.44 -15.44
N PRO A 30 9.23 7.16 -14.46
CA PRO A 30 8.66 8.19 -13.59
C PRO A 30 9.79 8.85 -12.79
N GLN A 31 9.82 10.19 -12.78
CA GLN A 31 10.78 10.95 -11.99
C GLN A 31 10.06 11.63 -10.83
N LEU A 32 10.40 11.27 -9.61
CA LEU A 32 9.93 11.96 -8.41
C LEU A 32 10.60 13.34 -8.34
N ILE A 33 9.80 14.40 -8.37
CA ILE A 33 10.27 15.80 -8.30
C ILE A 33 10.25 16.30 -6.86
N ALA A 34 9.17 16.04 -6.13
CA ALA A 34 8.99 16.45 -4.75
C ALA A 34 8.03 15.53 -4.01
N SER A 35 8.12 15.52 -2.70
CA SER A 35 7.24 14.76 -1.82
C SER A 35 6.94 15.52 -0.54
N HIS A 36 5.76 15.23 0.03
CA HIS A 36 5.30 15.77 1.30
C HIS A 36 4.38 14.75 1.98
N THR A 37 4.51 14.62 3.30
CA THR A 37 3.54 13.90 4.13
C THR A 37 2.81 14.90 5.01
N GLU A 38 1.48 14.95 4.94
CA GLU A 38 0.64 15.73 5.83
C GLU A 38 0.09 14.84 6.94
N ALA A 39 0.27 15.25 8.19
CA ALA A 39 -0.20 14.48 9.33
C ALA A 39 -1.73 14.52 9.44
N ILE A 40 -2.35 13.37 9.76
CA ILE A 40 -3.79 13.33 10.03
C ILE A 40 -4.05 13.84 11.45
N PRO A 41 -4.82 14.94 11.64
CA PRO A 41 -5.16 15.42 12.96
C PRO A 41 -5.87 14.36 13.81
N SER A 42 -5.55 14.28 15.11
CA SER A 42 -6.04 13.22 16.01
C SER A 42 -7.58 13.11 16.04
N HIS A 43 -8.31 14.22 15.92
CA HIS A 43 -9.78 14.20 15.89
C HIS A 43 -10.31 13.56 14.60
N LEU A 44 -9.66 13.82 13.48
CA LEU A 44 -10.00 13.24 12.18
C LEU A 44 -9.65 11.75 12.15
N LEU A 45 -8.47 11.37 12.66
CA LEU A 45 -8.04 9.98 12.79
C LEU A 45 -9.05 9.12 13.56
N LYS A 46 -9.50 9.59 14.73
CA LYS A 46 -10.53 8.89 15.52
C LYS A 46 -11.85 8.73 14.75
N GLY A 47 -12.24 9.75 13.99
CA GLY A 47 -13.43 9.70 13.14
C GLY A 47 -13.31 8.65 12.04
N LEU A 48 -12.17 8.59 11.36
CA LEU A 48 -11.86 7.62 10.30
C LEU A 48 -11.85 6.19 10.84
N GLN A 49 -11.14 5.94 11.94
CA GLN A 49 -11.10 4.64 12.59
C GLN A 49 -12.50 4.13 12.95
N ARG A 50 -13.37 5.03 13.45
CA ARG A 50 -14.76 4.68 13.76
C ARG A 50 -15.60 4.36 12.53
N LEU A 51 -15.28 4.89 11.33
CA LEU A 51 -15.95 4.52 10.09
C LEU A 51 -15.52 3.15 9.55
N CYS A 52 -14.36 2.63 9.96
CA CYS A 52 -13.89 1.31 9.53
C CYS A 52 -14.72 0.15 10.11
N SER A 53 -15.58 0.40 11.09
CA SER A 53 -16.48 -0.59 11.67
C SER A 53 -17.93 -0.09 11.69
N PRO A 54 -18.94 -0.98 11.56
CA PRO A 54 -20.35 -0.61 11.67
C PRO A 54 -20.66 0.10 12.98
N SER A 55 -21.41 1.20 12.92
CA SER A 55 -21.72 2.01 14.09
C SER A 55 -22.91 2.96 13.82
N THR A 56 -23.36 3.69 14.84
CA THR A 56 -24.48 4.62 14.73
C THR A 56 -24.14 5.88 13.94
N ASP A 57 -25.12 6.47 13.25
CA ASP A 57 -25.03 7.73 12.50
C ASP A 57 -23.91 7.74 11.43
N GLU A 58 -23.67 6.58 10.77
CA GLU A 58 -22.58 6.45 9.81
C GLU A 58 -22.69 7.41 8.63
N ILE A 59 -23.87 7.59 8.07
CA ILE A 59 -24.06 8.42 6.87
C ILE A 59 -23.71 9.89 7.14
N ASN A 60 -24.17 10.47 8.23
CA ASN A 60 -23.84 11.85 8.56
C ASN A 60 -22.36 12.03 8.93
N ARG A 61 -21.77 11.02 9.59
CA ARG A 61 -20.33 11.05 9.88
C ARG A 61 -19.51 10.90 8.62
N LEU A 62 -19.92 9.98 7.72
CA LEU A 62 -19.28 9.79 6.42
C LEU A 62 -19.23 11.10 5.64
N GLY A 63 -20.38 11.80 5.48
CA GLY A 63 -20.41 13.04 4.71
C GLY A 63 -19.52 14.14 5.29
N ARG A 64 -19.47 14.28 6.62
CA ARG A 64 -18.57 15.26 7.26
C ARG A 64 -17.09 14.88 7.10
N LEU A 65 -16.77 13.60 7.30
CA LEU A 65 -15.39 13.12 7.20
C LEU A 65 -14.89 13.12 5.77
N ASP A 66 -15.75 12.81 4.80
CA ASP A 66 -15.42 12.89 3.37
C ASP A 66 -14.95 14.29 2.99
N ARG A 67 -15.68 15.32 3.41
CA ARG A 67 -15.29 16.72 3.21
C ARG A 67 -13.99 17.07 3.91
N ASN A 68 -13.84 16.74 5.20
CA ASN A 68 -12.66 17.08 5.99
C ASN A 68 -11.39 16.37 5.47
N VAL A 69 -11.52 15.13 5.00
CA VAL A 69 -10.42 14.40 4.36
C VAL A 69 -10.05 15.06 3.04
N GLY A 70 -11.04 15.51 2.26
CA GLY A 70 -10.81 16.30 1.05
C GLY A 70 -10.00 17.57 1.32
N GLU A 71 -10.34 18.32 2.37
CA GLU A 71 -9.61 19.51 2.80
C GLU A 71 -8.16 19.18 3.24
N LEU A 72 -7.96 18.08 3.97
CA LEU A 72 -6.61 17.62 4.36
C LEU A 72 -5.77 17.22 3.14
N PHE A 73 -6.37 16.56 2.16
CA PHE A 73 -5.69 16.17 0.93
C PHE A 73 -5.32 17.40 0.09
N ALA A 74 -6.20 18.39 0.00
CA ALA A 74 -5.91 19.66 -0.65
C ALA A 74 -4.78 20.42 0.05
N LEU A 75 -4.75 20.42 1.39
CA LEU A 75 -3.66 21.00 2.18
C LEU A 75 -2.32 20.32 1.85
N ALA A 76 -2.29 18.97 1.76
CA ALA A 76 -1.09 18.24 1.40
C ALA A 76 -0.56 18.63 0.02
N VAL A 77 -1.43 18.82 -0.98
CA VAL A 77 -1.06 19.32 -2.32
C VAL A 77 -0.49 20.73 -2.25
N ASN A 78 -1.18 21.65 -1.58
CA ASN A 78 -0.75 23.04 -1.49
C ASN A 78 0.61 23.16 -0.77
N ASN A 79 0.83 22.40 0.29
CA ASN A 79 2.11 22.33 0.98
C ASN A 79 3.23 21.74 0.10
N LEU A 80 2.92 20.68 -0.67
CA LEU A 80 3.85 20.09 -1.64
C LEU A 80 4.29 21.14 -2.70
N LEU A 81 3.33 21.82 -3.33
CA LEU A 81 3.60 22.81 -4.38
C LEU A 81 4.40 24.01 -3.84
N THR A 82 4.10 24.45 -2.62
CA THR A 82 4.85 25.52 -1.95
C THR A 82 6.32 25.12 -1.75
N LYS A 83 6.60 23.87 -1.37
CA LYS A 83 7.97 23.37 -1.16
C LYS A 83 8.79 23.29 -2.44
N CYS A 84 8.18 22.90 -3.55
CA CYS A 84 8.92 22.68 -4.81
C CYS A 84 8.90 23.87 -5.76
N ALA A 85 8.20 24.96 -5.41
CA ALA A 85 8.06 26.18 -6.23
C ALA A 85 7.56 25.90 -7.66
N ILE A 86 6.73 24.86 -7.84
CA ILE A 86 6.04 24.53 -9.11
C ILE A 86 4.67 25.20 -9.08
N ALA A 87 4.33 25.89 -10.17
CA ALA A 87 3.02 26.52 -10.32
C ALA A 87 1.94 25.46 -10.53
N LYS A 88 0.76 25.64 -9.90
CA LYS A 88 -0.36 24.69 -10.01
C LYS A 88 -0.81 24.48 -11.47
N GLU A 89 -0.66 25.50 -12.32
CA GLU A 89 -0.99 25.48 -13.73
C GLU A 89 -0.08 24.55 -14.56
N GLU A 90 1.07 24.16 -14.01
CA GLU A 90 1.99 23.21 -14.62
C GLU A 90 1.59 21.74 -14.33
N VAL A 91 0.74 21.52 -13.31
CA VAL A 91 0.26 20.19 -12.94
C VAL A 91 -0.95 19.83 -13.80
N ILE A 92 -0.89 18.71 -14.48
CA ILE A 92 -1.93 18.25 -15.40
C ILE A 92 -3.15 17.73 -14.64
N ALA A 93 -2.92 16.90 -13.61
CA ALA A 93 -3.98 16.38 -12.75
C ALA A 93 -3.42 15.80 -11.43
N ILE A 94 -4.30 15.68 -10.46
CA ILE A 94 -4.08 14.98 -9.19
C ILE A 94 -4.74 13.60 -9.27
N GLY A 95 -4.02 12.53 -8.91
CA GLY A 95 -4.58 11.20 -8.69
C GLY A 95 -4.79 10.97 -7.19
N SER A 96 -6.05 10.96 -6.75
CA SER A 96 -6.39 10.77 -5.34
C SER A 96 -6.86 9.34 -5.06
N HIS A 97 -6.11 8.62 -4.22
CA HIS A 97 -6.58 7.34 -3.67
C HIS A 97 -7.79 7.52 -2.77
N GLY A 98 -7.82 8.62 -2.01
CA GLY A 98 -8.71 8.79 -0.88
C GLY A 98 -8.28 7.94 0.33
N GLN A 99 -9.11 7.91 1.37
CA GLN A 99 -8.97 7.06 2.55
C GLN A 99 -9.97 5.91 2.50
N THR A 100 -9.49 4.68 2.42
CA THR A 100 -10.38 3.50 2.45
C THR A 100 -11.02 3.35 3.84
N VAL A 101 -12.34 3.33 3.87
CA VAL A 101 -13.15 3.09 5.08
C VAL A 101 -13.91 1.77 5.01
N ARG A 102 -14.20 1.26 3.81
CA ARG A 102 -14.78 -0.08 3.57
C ARG A 102 -14.18 -0.68 2.31
N HIS A 103 -13.93 -1.98 2.35
CA HIS A 103 -13.56 -2.76 1.17
C HIS A 103 -14.15 -4.16 1.30
N MET A 104 -15.26 -4.40 0.61
CA MET A 104 -16.10 -5.59 0.72
C MET A 104 -16.39 -6.19 -0.67
N PRO A 105 -15.35 -6.55 -1.45
CA PRO A 105 -15.54 -7.01 -2.83
C PRO A 105 -16.19 -8.40 -2.91
N ASN A 106 -16.09 -9.21 -1.87
CA ASN A 106 -16.54 -10.61 -1.85
C ASN A 106 -18.01 -10.79 -1.41
N LEU A 107 -18.73 -9.71 -1.15
CA LEU A 107 -20.18 -9.80 -0.89
C LEU A 107 -20.93 -10.12 -2.18
N GLU A 108 -22.17 -10.64 -2.07
CA GLU A 108 -23.07 -10.87 -3.20
C GLU A 108 -23.21 -9.59 -4.07
N VAL A 109 -23.31 -8.43 -3.43
CA VAL A 109 -23.15 -7.12 -4.07
C VAL A 109 -21.88 -6.48 -3.50
N GLY A 110 -20.76 -6.79 -4.15
CA GLY A 110 -19.44 -6.31 -3.71
C GLY A 110 -19.29 -4.80 -3.89
N PHE A 111 -18.63 -4.14 -2.93
CA PHE A 111 -18.36 -2.70 -2.99
C PHE A 111 -17.06 -2.34 -2.30
N THR A 112 -16.61 -1.13 -2.59
CA THR A 112 -15.50 -0.47 -1.89
C THR A 112 -15.84 1.00 -1.70
N LEU A 113 -15.32 1.61 -0.65
CA LEU A 113 -15.56 3.00 -0.31
C LEU A 113 -14.28 3.67 0.16
N GLN A 114 -13.78 4.60 -0.66
CA GLN A 114 -12.72 5.53 -0.34
C GLN A 114 -13.35 6.91 -0.21
N ILE A 115 -12.99 7.65 0.84
CA ILE A 115 -13.46 9.00 1.12
C ILE A 115 -12.33 10.02 0.98
N GLY A 116 -12.69 11.29 0.85
CA GLY A 116 -11.83 12.42 0.54
C GLY A 116 -12.37 13.11 -0.71
N ASP A 117 -13.45 13.88 -0.53
CA ASP A 117 -14.23 14.49 -1.61
C ASP A 117 -13.35 15.14 -2.68
N PRO A 118 -13.32 14.57 -3.90
CA PRO A 118 -12.46 15.06 -4.96
C PRO A 118 -12.88 16.44 -5.50
N ASN A 119 -14.13 16.85 -5.32
CA ASN A 119 -14.56 18.21 -5.67
C ASN A 119 -13.94 19.23 -4.70
N THR A 120 -13.85 18.88 -3.41
CA THR A 120 -13.14 19.72 -2.43
C THR A 120 -11.68 19.86 -2.80
N ILE A 121 -10.99 18.75 -3.11
CA ILE A 121 -9.59 18.79 -3.54
C ILE A 121 -9.42 19.65 -4.78
N ALA A 122 -10.25 19.45 -5.81
CA ALA A 122 -10.18 20.21 -7.06
C ALA A 122 -10.42 21.72 -6.84
N THR A 123 -11.39 22.07 -6.03
CA THR A 123 -11.74 23.47 -5.72
C THR A 123 -10.62 24.18 -4.97
N GLU A 124 -10.10 23.56 -3.89
CA GLU A 124 -9.09 24.14 -2.99
C GLU A 124 -7.69 24.23 -3.65
N THR A 125 -7.39 23.32 -4.60
CA THR A 125 -6.09 23.31 -5.30
C THR A 125 -6.15 24.05 -6.65
N SER A 126 -7.33 24.20 -7.25
CA SER A 126 -7.55 24.64 -8.62
C SER A 126 -6.89 23.72 -9.68
N ILE A 127 -6.74 22.43 -9.37
CA ILE A 127 -6.19 21.39 -10.26
C ILE A 127 -7.24 20.29 -10.42
N ASP A 128 -7.44 19.78 -11.63
CA ASP A 128 -8.35 18.67 -11.89
C ASP A 128 -7.92 17.42 -11.10
N VAL A 129 -8.90 16.72 -10.53
CA VAL A 129 -8.69 15.52 -9.73
C VAL A 129 -9.24 14.30 -10.44
N ILE A 130 -8.48 13.22 -10.43
CA ILE A 130 -8.91 11.89 -10.84
C ILE A 130 -8.94 11.02 -9.56
N ALA A 131 -10.13 10.49 -9.25
CA ALA A 131 -10.36 9.72 -8.04
C ALA A 131 -11.27 8.52 -8.32
N ASP A 132 -11.58 7.73 -7.31
CA ASP A 132 -12.47 6.57 -7.45
C ASP A 132 -11.94 5.50 -8.43
N PHE A 133 -10.70 5.12 -8.28
CA PHE A 133 -10.05 4.17 -9.18
C PHE A 133 -10.57 2.73 -9.03
N ARG A 134 -11.10 2.36 -7.85
CA ARG A 134 -11.40 0.96 -7.50
C ARG A 134 -12.79 0.48 -7.93
N ARG A 135 -13.81 1.36 -7.88
CA ARG A 135 -15.21 0.98 -8.17
C ARG A 135 -15.42 0.52 -9.60
N LYS A 136 -14.64 1.06 -10.57
CA LYS A 136 -14.73 0.64 -11.97
C LYS A 136 -14.28 -0.82 -12.16
N ASP A 137 -13.24 -1.23 -11.48
CA ASP A 137 -12.74 -2.60 -11.53
C ASP A 137 -13.75 -3.56 -10.88
N ILE A 138 -14.34 -3.19 -9.74
CA ILE A 138 -15.43 -3.96 -9.10
C ILE A 138 -16.66 -4.08 -10.02
N ALA A 139 -17.04 -3.01 -10.70
CA ALA A 139 -18.15 -3.03 -11.66
C ALA A 139 -17.90 -3.95 -12.86
N LEU A 140 -16.63 -4.29 -13.12
CA LEU A 140 -16.21 -5.28 -14.12
C LEU A 140 -16.06 -6.69 -13.55
N GLY A 141 -16.50 -6.92 -12.32
CA GLY A 141 -16.42 -8.21 -11.63
C GLY A 141 -15.08 -8.45 -10.92
N GLY A 142 -14.20 -7.46 -10.90
CA GLY A 142 -12.91 -7.54 -10.22
C GLY A 142 -13.00 -7.23 -8.72
N GLN A 143 -11.89 -7.39 -8.03
CA GLN A 143 -11.76 -7.14 -6.59
C GLN A 143 -11.51 -5.67 -6.24
N GLY A 144 -11.20 -4.80 -7.23
CA GLY A 144 -10.82 -3.40 -7.01
C GLY A 144 -9.46 -3.21 -6.32
N ALA A 145 -8.73 -4.28 -6.07
CA ALA A 145 -7.41 -4.33 -5.46
C ALA A 145 -6.72 -5.67 -5.80
N PRO A 146 -5.36 -5.71 -5.85
CA PRO A 146 -4.46 -4.57 -5.86
C PRO A 146 -4.42 -3.88 -7.25
N LEU A 147 -4.30 -2.55 -7.29
CA LEU A 147 -4.19 -1.77 -8.55
C LEU A 147 -2.73 -1.45 -8.93
N VAL A 148 -1.84 -1.41 -7.95
CA VAL A 148 -0.42 -1.09 -8.12
C VAL A 148 0.34 -2.07 -9.04
N PRO A 149 -0.02 -3.37 -9.17
CA PRO A 149 0.63 -4.28 -10.10
C PRO A 149 0.64 -3.83 -11.56
N ALA A 150 -0.37 -3.07 -12.01
CA ALA A 150 -0.39 -2.50 -13.37
C ALA A 150 0.72 -1.45 -13.55
N PHE A 151 0.95 -0.61 -12.55
CA PHE A 151 2.08 0.32 -12.50
C PHE A 151 3.42 -0.44 -12.44
N HIS A 152 3.53 -1.46 -11.61
CA HIS A 152 4.75 -2.27 -11.50
C HIS A 152 5.08 -2.96 -12.83
N GLN A 153 4.09 -3.52 -13.52
CA GLN A 153 4.31 -4.13 -14.84
C GLN A 153 4.86 -3.12 -15.83
N GLN A 154 4.26 -1.95 -15.94
CA GLN A 154 4.68 -0.96 -16.93
C GLN A 154 6.05 -0.34 -16.59
N THR A 155 6.36 -0.18 -15.31
CA THR A 155 7.56 0.54 -14.87
C THR A 155 8.74 -0.38 -14.64
N PHE A 156 8.52 -1.60 -14.14
CA PHE A 156 9.58 -2.47 -13.65
C PHE A 156 9.74 -3.79 -14.42
N ALA A 157 8.79 -4.17 -15.30
CA ALA A 157 8.96 -5.38 -16.07
C ALA A 157 10.11 -5.23 -17.07
N GLU A 158 10.93 -6.28 -17.18
CA GLU A 158 12.04 -6.38 -18.12
C GLU A 158 12.04 -7.77 -18.74
N VAL A 159 12.14 -7.83 -20.08
CA VAL A 159 12.13 -9.10 -20.80
C VAL A 159 13.33 -9.95 -20.36
N GLY A 160 13.06 -11.21 -20.03
CA GLY A 160 14.08 -12.18 -19.61
C GLY A 160 14.44 -12.12 -18.13
N LYS A 161 13.88 -11.18 -17.35
CA LYS A 161 14.12 -11.08 -15.90
C LYS A 161 12.87 -11.40 -15.10
N LYS A 162 13.01 -12.34 -14.17
CA LYS A 162 11.99 -12.59 -13.14
C LYS A 162 12.18 -11.58 -12.03
N ARG A 163 11.16 -10.75 -11.79
CA ARG A 163 11.16 -9.74 -10.72
C ARG A 163 9.97 -9.93 -9.78
N ILE A 164 10.23 -9.70 -8.53
CA ILE A 164 9.17 -9.53 -7.52
C ILE A 164 9.31 -8.13 -6.94
N ILE A 165 8.21 -7.39 -6.97
CA ILE A 165 8.09 -6.13 -6.25
C ILE A 165 7.30 -6.45 -4.99
N LEU A 166 7.93 -6.26 -3.84
CA LEU A 166 7.38 -6.53 -2.52
C LEU A 166 7.11 -5.21 -1.81
N ASN A 167 5.85 -4.90 -1.58
CA ASN A 167 5.46 -3.79 -0.72
C ASN A 167 5.25 -4.29 0.71
N ILE A 168 6.00 -3.76 1.67
CA ILE A 168 5.85 -4.07 3.10
C ILE A 168 5.31 -2.82 3.80
N GLY A 169 3.99 -2.67 3.76
CA GLY A 169 3.22 -1.75 4.58
C GLY A 169 2.72 -2.41 5.85
N GLY A 170 1.53 -2.05 6.32
CA GLY A 170 0.85 -2.81 7.39
C GLY A 170 0.61 -4.26 7.01
N ILE A 171 0.16 -4.50 5.78
CA ILE A 171 0.08 -5.80 5.11
C ILE A 171 1.23 -5.87 4.09
N ALA A 172 1.82 -7.05 3.91
CA ALA A 172 2.81 -7.30 2.88
C ALA A 172 2.12 -7.88 1.63
N ASN A 173 2.44 -7.31 0.46
CA ASN A 173 1.92 -7.79 -0.82
C ASN A 173 3.04 -7.85 -1.87
N ILE A 174 2.87 -8.74 -2.82
CA ILE A 174 3.82 -8.94 -3.91
C ILE A 174 3.17 -8.70 -5.26
N THR A 175 4.01 -8.25 -6.21
CA THR A 175 3.74 -8.29 -7.64
C THR A 175 4.83 -9.13 -8.29
N TYR A 176 4.46 -10.25 -8.89
CA TYR A 176 5.38 -11.10 -9.64
C TYR A 176 5.36 -10.74 -11.12
N LEU A 177 6.52 -10.41 -11.66
CA LEU A 177 6.78 -10.04 -13.05
C LEU A 177 7.65 -11.13 -13.67
N PRO A 178 7.07 -12.09 -14.41
CA PRO A 178 7.81 -13.29 -14.88
C PRO A 178 8.81 -13.03 -16.00
N GLY A 179 8.81 -11.83 -16.60
CA GLY A 179 9.79 -11.41 -17.60
C GLY A 179 9.59 -11.96 -19.03
N ASN A 180 8.74 -12.95 -19.22
CA ASN A 180 8.50 -13.59 -20.53
C ASN A 180 7.02 -13.83 -20.85
N SER A 181 6.11 -13.39 -19.99
CA SER A 181 4.67 -13.56 -20.16
C SER A 181 3.91 -12.37 -19.60
N ASP A 182 2.68 -12.19 -20.06
CA ASP A 182 1.74 -11.20 -19.53
C ASP A 182 1.05 -11.70 -18.23
N GLN A 183 1.48 -12.83 -17.68
CA GLN A 183 0.94 -13.43 -16.48
C GLN A 183 1.51 -12.79 -15.21
N VAL A 184 1.28 -11.51 -15.06
CA VAL A 184 1.56 -10.81 -13.80
C VAL A 184 0.64 -11.33 -12.73
N LEU A 185 1.18 -11.63 -11.56
CA LEU A 185 0.42 -12.00 -10.38
C LEU A 185 0.58 -10.92 -9.31
N GLY A 186 -0.48 -10.71 -8.53
CA GLY A 186 -0.44 -9.78 -7.40
C GLY A 186 -1.36 -10.28 -6.29
N PHE A 187 -0.85 -10.37 -5.05
CA PHE A 187 -1.62 -10.83 -3.90
C PHE A 187 -0.92 -10.49 -2.57
N ASP A 188 -1.66 -10.58 -1.47
CA ASP A 188 -1.14 -10.34 -0.13
C ASP A 188 -0.52 -11.60 0.45
N THR A 189 0.68 -11.51 1.03
CA THR A 189 1.37 -12.63 1.66
C THR A 189 0.96 -12.83 3.12
N GLY A 190 0.56 -11.75 3.80
CA GLY A 190 0.19 -11.76 5.21
C GLY A 190 0.47 -10.42 5.89
N PRO A 191 0.59 -10.41 7.23
CA PRO A 191 0.96 -9.20 7.96
C PRO A 191 2.36 -8.75 7.53
N GLY A 192 2.49 -7.45 7.27
CA GLY A 192 3.77 -6.76 7.14
C GLY A 192 4.20 -6.21 8.49
N ASN A 193 4.09 -4.89 8.66
CA ASN A 193 4.47 -4.22 9.92
C ASN A 193 3.34 -4.23 10.97
N THR A 194 2.08 -4.52 10.60
CA THR A 194 0.91 -4.32 11.49
C THR A 194 1.09 -4.95 12.87
N LEU A 195 1.57 -6.18 12.96
CA LEU A 195 1.72 -6.89 14.23
C LEU A 195 2.98 -6.45 14.98
N ILE A 196 4.06 -6.18 14.26
CA ILE A 196 5.33 -5.66 14.77
C ILE A 196 5.10 -4.30 15.43
N ASP A 197 4.40 -3.39 14.73
CA ASP A 197 4.10 -2.05 15.21
C ASP A 197 3.09 -2.07 16.37
N ALA A 198 2.07 -2.96 16.32
CA ALA A 198 1.11 -3.12 17.41
C ALA A 198 1.78 -3.58 18.70
N TRP A 199 2.74 -4.51 18.61
CA TRP A 199 3.44 -5.03 19.78
C TRP A 199 4.35 -3.97 20.42
N ILE A 200 5.20 -3.30 19.65
CA ILE A 200 6.05 -2.24 20.21
C ILE A 200 5.23 -1.07 20.74
N GLN A 201 4.13 -0.71 20.08
CA GLN A 201 3.21 0.33 20.59
C GLN A 201 2.61 -0.06 21.94
N GLN A 202 2.22 -1.32 22.11
CA GLN A 202 1.68 -1.84 23.39
C GLN A 202 2.70 -1.84 24.51
N VAL A 203 3.92 -2.28 24.22
CA VAL A 203 4.96 -2.51 25.25
C VAL A 203 5.77 -1.26 25.54
N LYS A 204 6.19 -0.53 24.49
CA LYS A 204 7.10 0.62 24.61
C LYS A 204 6.45 1.96 24.32
N SER A 205 5.18 2.00 23.88
CA SER A 205 4.50 3.22 23.42
C SER A 205 5.23 3.92 22.25
N GLU A 206 5.99 3.17 21.46
CA GLU A 206 6.66 3.64 20.26
C GLU A 206 5.85 3.26 19.02
N PRO A 207 5.82 4.09 17.96
CA PRO A 207 4.99 3.84 16.79
C PRO A 207 5.48 2.69 15.91
N PHE A 208 6.78 2.40 15.91
CA PHE A 208 7.41 1.31 15.14
C PHE A 208 8.81 1.01 15.68
N ASP A 209 9.32 -0.19 15.35
CA ASP A 209 10.67 -0.66 15.70
C ASP A 209 11.67 -0.12 14.67
N ARG A 210 12.40 0.93 15.07
CA ARG A 210 13.36 1.61 14.19
C ARG A 210 14.48 0.64 13.78
N ASP A 211 14.63 0.45 12.46
CA ASP A 211 15.62 -0.46 11.85
C ASP A 211 15.55 -1.91 12.34
N GLY A 212 14.49 -2.27 13.09
CA GLY A 212 14.33 -3.59 13.72
C GLY A 212 15.28 -3.85 14.91
N GLU A 213 15.79 -2.77 15.53
CA GLU A 213 16.77 -2.87 16.62
C GLU A 213 16.25 -3.68 17.82
N TRP A 214 14.98 -3.47 18.17
CA TRP A 214 14.38 -4.22 19.27
C TRP A 214 14.15 -5.69 18.90
N ALA A 215 13.65 -5.99 17.72
CA ALA A 215 13.55 -7.36 17.23
C ALA A 215 14.91 -8.07 17.14
N ALA A 216 15.99 -7.32 16.84
CA ALA A 216 17.35 -7.85 16.80
C ALA A 216 17.91 -8.19 18.19
N SER A 217 17.42 -7.57 19.26
CA SER A 217 17.84 -7.86 20.65
C SER A 217 17.22 -9.16 21.19
N GLY A 218 16.09 -9.61 20.62
CA GLY A 218 15.41 -10.84 21.00
C GLY A 218 15.80 -12.05 20.14
N LYS A 219 15.27 -13.19 20.52
CA LYS A 219 15.43 -14.47 19.81
C LYS A 219 14.06 -14.96 19.35
N THR A 220 14.00 -15.45 18.12
CA THR A 220 12.79 -16.05 17.59
C THR A 220 12.42 -17.32 18.35
N ASP A 221 11.23 -17.35 18.92
CA ASP A 221 10.67 -18.57 19.51
C ASP A 221 10.01 -19.42 18.42
N GLN A 222 10.50 -20.63 18.22
CA GLN A 222 10.03 -21.53 17.17
C GLN A 222 8.64 -22.09 17.45
N GLY A 223 8.24 -22.21 18.70
CA GLY A 223 6.91 -22.64 19.11
C GLY A 223 5.86 -21.59 18.73
N LEU A 224 6.10 -20.34 19.12
CA LEU A 224 5.24 -19.21 18.75
C LEU A 224 5.20 -19.01 17.23
N LEU A 225 6.33 -19.01 16.53
CA LEU A 225 6.39 -18.87 15.08
C LEU A 225 5.56 -19.95 14.37
N THR A 226 5.68 -21.21 14.81
CA THR A 226 4.90 -22.33 14.29
C THR A 226 3.41 -22.13 14.51
N GLN A 227 3.03 -21.70 15.71
CA GLN A 227 1.65 -21.38 16.07
C GLN A 227 1.08 -20.29 15.15
N LEU A 228 1.79 -19.19 14.99
CA LEU A 228 1.37 -18.07 14.16
C LEU A 228 1.22 -18.47 12.68
N LEU A 229 2.20 -19.21 12.13
CA LEU A 229 2.20 -19.70 10.74
C LEU A 229 1.17 -20.82 10.49
N SER A 230 0.57 -21.40 11.52
CA SER A 230 -0.50 -22.39 11.40
C SER A 230 -1.85 -21.79 10.98
N HIS A 231 -1.98 -20.45 11.02
CA HIS A 231 -3.22 -19.79 10.62
C HIS A 231 -3.59 -20.16 9.16
N PRO A 232 -4.87 -20.55 8.89
CA PRO A 232 -5.30 -21.07 7.59
C PRO A 232 -4.98 -20.17 6.39
N TYR A 233 -4.94 -18.85 6.61
CA TYR A 233 -4.59 -17.87 5.57
C TYR A 233 -3.28 -18.19 4.86
N PHE A 234 -2.24 -18.60 5.60
CA PHE A 234 -0.90 -18.87 5.03
C PHE A 234 -0.87 -20.11 4.13
N SER A 235 -1.93 -20.95 4.17
CA SER A 235 -2.07 -22.13 3.34
C SER A 235 -2.95 -21.89 2.10
N LEU A 236 -3.60 -20.73 2.00
CA LEU A 236 -4.44 -20.39 0.83
C LEU A 236 -3.58 -20.31 -0.44
N ALA A 237 -4.17 -20.77 -1.54
CA ALA A 237 -3.62 -20.52 -2.87
C ALA A 237 -3.83 -19.05 -3.26
N TYR A 238 -2.97 -18.54 -4.11
CA TYR A 238 -3.15 -17.21 -4.72
C TYR A 238 -4.16 -17.30 -5.91
N PRO A 239 -4.88 -16.20 -6.24
CA PRO A 239 -4.83 -14.90 -5.58
C PRO A 239 -5.52 -14.95 -4.21
N LYS A 240 -4.92 -14.28 -3.21
CA LYS A 240 -5.48 -14.13 -1.85
C LYS A 240 -5.26 -12.71 -1.35
N SER A 241 -6.15 -12.23 -0.51
CA SER A 241 -6.03 -10.92 0.12
C SER A 241 -6.36 -10.99 1.61
N THR A 242 -5.82 -10.07 2.38
CA THR A 242 -6.03 -9.93 3.82
C THR A 242 -5.89 -8.48 4.26
N GLY A 243 -6.25 -8.21 5.52
CA GLY A 243 -6.14 -6.89 6.11
C GLY A 243 -6.12 -6.93 7.63
N ARG A 244 -6.31 -5.76 8.24
CA ARG A 244 -6.38 -5.61 9.70
C ARG A 244 -7.61 -6.30 10.33
N GLU A 245 -8.62 -6.64 9.55
CA GLU A 245 -9.75 -7.43 10.02
C GLU A 245 -9.33 -8.84 10.47
N LEU A 246 -8.26 -9.40 9.87
CA LEU A 246 -7.74 -10.72 10.19
C LEU A 246 -6.53 -10.65 11.12
N PHE A 247 -5.53 -9.85 10.76
CA PHE A 247 -4.28 -9.71 11.53
C PHE A 247 -4.31 -8.41 12.33
N ASN A 248 -4.78 -8.48 13.58
CA ASN A 248 -4.95 -7.35 14.47
C ASN A 248 -4.47 -7.68 15.90
N GLN A 249 -4.51 -6.70 16.77
CA GLN A 249 -4.08 -6.85 18.15
C GLN A 249 -4.86 -7.93 18.90
N ALA A 250 -6.18 -8.03 18.72
CA ALA A 250 -7.00 -9.04 19.41
C ALA A 250 -6.61 -10.47 18.98
N TRP A 251 -6.34 -10.67 17.68
CA TRP A 251 -5.80 -11.94 17.19
C TRP A 251 -4.42 -12.23 17.80
N LEU A 252 -3.54 -11.24 17.84
CA LEU A 252 -2.19 -11.40 18.42
C LEU A 252 -2.28 -11.80 19.91
N GLU A 253 -3.07 -11.09 20.71
CA GLU A 253 -3.28 -11.39 22.12
C GLU A 253 -3.77 -12.83 22.35
N GLN A 254 -4.70 -13.30 21.50
CA GLN A 254 -5.16 -14.68 21.54
C GLN A 254 -4.03 -15.68 21.26
N GLN A 255 -3.18 -15.40 20.26
CA GLN A 255 -2.06 -16.28 19.91
C GLN A 255 -0.98 -16.29 21.01
N LEU A 256 -0.74 -15.17 21.68
CA LEU A 256 0.27 -15.04 22.74
C LEU A 256 -0.15 -15.70 24.06
N SER A 257 -1.44 -16.00 24.27
CA SER A 257 -1.95 -16.56 25.53
C SER A 257 -1.18 -17.78 26.06
N PRO A 258 -0.73 -18.75 25.23
CA PRO A 258 0.08 -19.88 25.70
C PRO A 258 1.57 -19.54 25.94
N PHE A 259 2.01 -18.35 25.51
CA PHE A 259 3.41 -17.93 25.46
C PHE A 259 3.75 -16.80 26.45
N ASN A 260 3.00 -16.67 27.54
CA ASN A 260 3.18 -15.62 28.55
C ASN A 260 4.53 -15.68 29.28
N HIS A 261 5.33 -16.70 29.03
CA HIS A 261 6.65 -16.89 29.60
C HIS A 261 7.78 -16.31 28.74
N LEU A 262 7.47 -15.85 27.53
CA LEU A 262 8.47 -15.27 26.63
C LEU A 262 8.78 -13.81 27.01
N ASP A 263 10.03 -13.43 26.81
CA ASP A 263 10.44 -12.04 26.92
C ASP A 263 9.85 -11.20 25.77
N GLU A 264 9.59 -9.93 26.03
CA GLU A 264 8.90 -9.04 25.11
C GLU A 264 9.66 -8.84 23.78
N GLU A 265 10.99 -8.79 23.83
CA GLU A 265 11.87 -8.72 22.66
C GLU A 265 11.87 -10.02 21.84
N ASP A 266 11.68 -11.18 22.47
CA ASP A 266 11.59 -12.47 21.80
C ASP A 266 10.27 -12.57 20.99
N ILE A 267 9.19 -12.03 21.54
CA ILE A 267 7.92 -11.88 20.84
C ILE A 267 8.10 -10.95 19.64
N GLN A 268 8.73 -9.77 19.80
CA GLN A 268 9.01 -8.84 18.71
C GLN A 268 9.83 -9.49 17.59
N SER A 269 10.90 -10.22 17.98
CA SER A 269 11.74 -10.97 17.05
C SER A 269 10.95 -12.03 16.28
N THR A 270 10.03 -12.73 16.95
CA THR A 270 9.19 -13.77 16.35
C THR A 270 8.15 -13.18 15.39
N LEU A 271 7.59 -12.01 15.70
CA LEU A 271 6.65 -11.31 14.80
C LEU A 271 7.35 -10.81 13.53
N LEU A 272 8.60 -10.35 13.63
CA LEU A 272 9.39 -10.00 12.46
C LEU A 272 9.67 -11.24 11.60
N ASP A 273 9.99 -12.38 12.19
CA ASP A 273 10.16 -13.64 11.46
C ASP A 273 8.86 -14.16 10.86
N LEU A 274 7.71 -13.96 11.49
CA LEU A 274 6.41 -14.26 10.88
C LEU A 274 6.25 -13.53 9.55
N THR A 275 6.53 -12.23 9.52
CA THR A 275 6.49 -11.43 8.29
C THR A 275 7.46 -11.98 7.24
N CYS A 276 8.72 -12.24 7.60
CA CYS A 276 9.70 -12.77 6.67
C CYS A 276 9.31 -14.14 6.11
N HIS A 277 8.87 -15.06 6.97
CA HIS A 277 8.48 -16.42 6.57
C HIS A 277 7.20 -16.45 5.72
N SER A 278 6.21 -15.61 6.01
CA SER A 278 5.00 -15.51 5.20
C SER A 278 5.31 -15.05 3.78
N ILE A 279 6.19 -14.06 3.64
CA ILE A 279 6.66 -13.56 2.35
C ILE A 279 7.47 -14.64 1.60
N ALA A 280 8.52 -15.17 2.25
CA ALA A 280 9.41 -16.14 1.62
C ALA A 280 8.67 -17.40 1.14
N ARG A 281 7.72 -17.90 1.95
CA ARG A 281 6.89 -19.07 1.64
C ARG A 281 6.09 -18.90 0.35
N ASP A 282 5.52 -17.73 0.11
CA ASP A 282 4.76 -17.45 -1.09
C ASP A 282 5.65 -17.16 -2.29
N MET A 283 6.78 -16.47 -2.09
CA MET A 283 7.76 -16.21 -3.16
C MET A 283 8.36 -17.50 -3.73
N ILE A 284 8.75 -18.44 -2.88
CA ILE A 284 9.34 -19.73 -3.32
C ILE A 284 8.35 -20.55 -4.16
N LYS A 285 7.04 -20.44 -3.93
CA LYS A 285 6.02 -21.07 -4.78
C LYS A 285 5.98 -20.49 -6.20
N LEU A 286 6.36 -19.21 -6.38
CA LEU A 286 6.37 -18.52 -7.68
C LEU A 286 7.67 -18.78 -8.44
N SER A 287 8.80 -18.67 -7.79
CA SER A 287 10.13 -18.93 -8.33
C SER A 287 11.13 -19.17 -7.19
N ASN A 288 12.19 -19.96 -7.47
CA ASN A 288 13.29 -20.15 -6.53
C ASN A 288 14.42 -19.13 -6.72
N GLU A 289 14.33 -18.28 -7.75
CA GLU A 289 15.39 -17.31 -8.11
C GLU A 289 14.79 -16.08 -8.79
N GLY A 290 15.47 -14.96 -8.73
CA GLY A 290 15.09 -13.73 -9.40
C GLY A 290 15.64 -12.47 -8.74
N GLU A 291 15.08 -11.33 -9.14
CA GLU A 291 15.35 -10.03 -8.52
C GLU A 291 14.17 -9.68 -7.59
N LEU A 292 14.45 -9.35 -6.33
CA LEU A 292 13.49 -8.89 -5.35
C LEU A 292 13.73 -7.43 -5.04
N TYR A 293 12.71 -6.59 -5.27
CA TYR A 293 12.75 -5.17 -4.98
C TYR A 293 11.69 -4.83 -3.94
N VAL A 294 12.14 -4.27 -2.80
CA VAL A 294 11.28 -3.98 -1.65
C VAL A 294 10.91 -2.49 -1.63
N CYS A 295 9.65 -2.20 -1.36
CA CYS A 295 9.13 -0.86 -1.09
C CYS A 295 8.21 -0.86 0.15
N GLY A 296 7.67 0.31 0.50
CA GLY A 296 6.91 0.51 1.74
C GLY A 296 7.82 0.71 2.96
N GLY A 297 7.20 0.89 4.13
CA GLY A 297 7.91 1.15 5.38
C GLY A 297 8.90 0.06 5.79
N GLY A 298 8.58 -1.20 5.48
CA GLY A 298 9.46 -2.34 5.79
C GLY A 298 10.79 -2.34 5.04
N ALA A 299 10.90 -1.62 3.91
CA ALA A 299 12.17 -1.45 3.19
C ALA A 299 13.25 -0.72 4.01
N PHE A 300 12.84 0.01 5.06
CA PHE A 300 13.72 0.75 5.97
C PHE A 300 14.01 -0.01 7.28
N ASN A 301 13.54 -1.25 7.41
CA ASN A 301 13.85 -2.12 8.53
C ASN A 301 14.98 -3.08 8.13
N GLY A 302 16.23 -2.71 8.49
CA GLY A 302 17.42 -3.47 8.09
C GLY A 302 17.42 -4.90 8.62
N GLN A 303 16.89 -5.13 9.83
CA GLN A 303 16.78 -6.48 10.38
C GLN A 303 15.81 -7.35 9.57
N LEU A 304 14.67 -6.78 9.14
CA LEU A 304 13.71 -7.47 8.27
C LEU A 304 14.35 -7.80 6.92
N MET A 305 15.01 -6.83 6.29
CA MET A 305 15.70 -7.01 5.02
C MET A 305 16.79 -8.09 5.09
N GLN A 306 17.57 -8.12 6.18
CA GLN A 306 18.61 -9.13 6.40
C GLN A 306 18.02 -10.54 6.55
N ARG A 307 16.98 -10.71 7.39
CA ARG A 307 16.32 -12.01 7.58
C ARG A 307 15.64 -12.50 6.30
N LEU A 308 15.00 -11.61 5.58
CA LEU A 308 14.37 -11.94 4.30
C LEU A 308 15.41 -12.41 3.26
N ALA A 309 16.57 -11.74 3.18
CA ALA A 309 17.67 -12.14 2.31
C ALA A 309 18.21 -13.54 2.68
N ALA A 310 18.32 -13.86 3.97
CA ALA A 310 18.75 -15.17 4.44
C ALA A 310 17.76 -16.29 4.07
N LEU A 311 16.45 -16.01 4.06
CA LEU A 311 15.41 -16.96 3.67
C LEU A 311 15.30 -17.16 2.14
N LEU A 312 15.83 -16.23 1.36
CA LEU A 312 15.70 -16.18 -0.11
C LEU A 312 17.06 -16.13 -0.82
N PRO A 313 17.96 -17.13 -0.61
CA PRO A 313 19.33 -17.09 -1.13
C PRO A 313 19.42 -17.10 -2.67
N GLY A 314 18.36 -17.51 -3.38
CA GLY A 314 18.27 -17.46 -4.84
C GLY A 314 17.88 -16.09 -5.40
N TYR A 315 17.57 -15.12 -4.55
CA TYR A 315 17.14 -13.79 -4.97
C TYR A 315 18.22 -12.74 -4.74
N THR A 316 18.35 -11.82 -5.72
CA THR A 316 19.09 -10.57 -5.50
C THR A 316 18.14 -9.55 -4.89
N LEU A 317 18.32 -9.26 -3.59
CA LEU A 317 17.44 -8.37 -2.83
C LEU A 317 17.97 -6.93 -2.85
N ASN A 318 17.12 -5.99 -3.27
CA ASN A 318 17.34 -4.55 -3.28
C ASN A 318 16.06 -3.81 -2.88
N THR A 319 16.12 -2.51 -2.76
CA THR A 319 14.92 -1.65 -2.70
C THR A 319 14.56 -1.14 -4.09
N THR A 320 13.32 -0.65 -4.26
CA THR A 320 12.87 -0.03 -5.53
C THR A 320 13.67 1.20 -5.93
N SER A 321 14.51 1.76 -5.02
CA SER A 321 15.49 2.82 -5.38
C SER A 321 16.45 2.37 -6.48
N ALA A 322 16.82 1.08 -6.52
CA ALA A 322 17.66 0.54 -7.58
C ALA A 322 16.98 0.55 -8.96
N LEU A 323 15.66 0.69 -8.99
CA LEU A 323 14.85 0.86 -10.21
C LEU A 323 14.42 2.32 -10.43
N GLY A 324 14.98 3.26 -9.68
CA GLY A 324 14.67 4.70 -9.82
C GLY A 324 13.40 5.16 -9.10
N VAL A 325 12.77 4.31 -8.28
CA VAL A 325 11.57 4.64 -7.51
C VAL A 325 11.87 4.53 -6.02
N ASP A 326 11.74 5.65 -5.30
CA ASP A 326 11.94 5.68 -3.86
C ASP A 326 10.92 4.75 -3.15
N PRO A 327 11.39 3.84 -2.27
CA PRO A 327 10.53 2.86 -1.59
C PRO A 327 9.38 3.48 -0.79
N LYS A 328 9.59 4.65 -0.19
CA LYS A 328 8.57 5.34 0.60
C LYS A 328 7.42 5.84 -0.27
N TRP A 329 7.74 6.30 -1.48
CA TRP A 329 6.79 7.02 -2.33
C TRP A 329 6.19 6.19 -3.46
N ALA A 330 6.52 4.88 -3.54
CA ALA A 330 6.09 4.00 -4.62
C ALA A 330 4.57 3.99 -4.83
N GLU A 331 3.77 3.95 -3.76
CA GLU A 331 2.31 3.98 -3.86
C GLU A 331 1.80 5.35 -4.33
N GLY A 332 2.33 6.44 -3.79
CA GLY A 332 1.98 7.79 -4.27
C GLY A 332 2.29 7.96 -5.76
N ILE A 333 3.46 7.50 -6.21
CA ILE A 333 3.85 7.51 -7.63
C ILE A 333 2.87 6.69 -8.47
N ALA A 334 2.41 5.53 -7.98
CA ALA A 334 1.41 4.71 -8.66
C ALA A 334 0.07 5.45 -8.84
N PHE A 335 -0.38 6.25 -7.85
CA PHE A 335 -1.60 7.04 -8.00
C PHE A 335 -1.43 8.25 -8.93
N ALA A 336 -0.25 8.87 -8.99
CA ALA A 336 0.08 9.84 -10.04
C ALA A 336 0.04 9.19 -11.44
N TRP A 337 0.60 7.98 -11.58
CA TRP A 337 0.55 7.18 -12.81
C TRP A 337 -0.90 6.82 -13.20
N LEU A 338 -1.74 6.41 -12.27
CA LEU A 338 -3.16 6.14 -12.52
C LEU A 338 -3.89 7.38 -13.06
N ALA A 339 -3.58 8.57 -12.54
CA ALA A 339 -4.12 9.82 -13.04
C ALA A 339 -3.63 10.10 -14.47
N MET A 340 -2.36 9.88 -14.75
CA MET A 340 -1.81 10.01 -16.12
C MET A 340 -2.52 9.05 -17.08
N ARG A 341 -2.71 7.78 -16.69
CA ARG A 341 -3.42 6.78 -17.52
C ARG A 341 -4.85 7.20 -17.83
N ASN A 342 -5.58 7.69 -16.83
CA ASN A 342 -6.93 8.19 -17.00
C ASN A 342 -6.96 9.41 -17.95
N HIS A 343 -6.07 10.38 -17.74
CA HIS A 343 -5.97 11.58 -18.58
C HIS A 343 -5.72 11.23 -20.05
N LEU A 344 -4.89 10.21 -20.30
CA LEU A 344 -4.56 9.71 -21.64
C LEU A 344 -5.60 8.72 -22.22
N GLY A 345 -6.64 8.37 -21.46
CA GLY A 345 -7.65 7.39 -21.89
C GLY A 345 -7.12 5.95 -21.97
N LEU A 346 -6.08 5.63 -21.21
CA LEU A 346 -5.40 4.32 -21.25
C LEU A 346 -5.87 3.42 -20.09
N PRO A 347 -6.02 2.09 -20.30
CA PRO A 347 -6.37 1.16 -19.25
C PRO A 347 -5.32 1.13 -18.13
N ALA A 348 -5.74 0.83 -16.90
CA ALA A 348 -4.88 0.89 -15.72
C ALA A 348 -5.14 -0.23 -14.69
N ASN A 349 -5.94 -1.25 -15.01
CA ASN A 349 -6.06 -2.47 -14.21
C ASN A 349 -5.46 -3.67 -14.96
N LEU A 350 -5.19 -4.74 -14.22
CA LEU A 350 -4.76 -6.03 -14.75
C LEU A 350 -5.84 -7.08 -14.40
N PRO A 351 -6.65 -7.53 -15.38
CA PRO A 351 -7.67 -8.55 -15.15
C PRO A 351 -7.14 -9.83 -14.51
N ALA A 352 -5.93 -10.26 -14.89
CA ALA A 352 -5.26 -11.43 -14.31
C ALA A 352 -4.98 -11.29 -12.81
N VAL A 353 -4.89 -10.04 -12.30
CA VAL A 353 -4.62 -9.74 -10.89
C VAL A 353 -5.90 -9.48 -10.11
N THR A 354 -6.81 -8.66 -10.66
CA THR A 354 -8.02 -8.23 -9.95
C THR A 354 -9.22 -9.13 -10.19
N GLY A 355 -9.18 -9.97 -11.23
CA GLY A 355 -10.33 -10.77 -11.65
C GLY A 355 -11.38 -9.99 -12.47
N ALA A 356 -11.12 -8.75 -12.85
CA ALA A 356 -12.00 -7.99 -13.71
C ALA A 356 -12.16 -8.66 -15.09
N SER A 357 -13.33 -8.52 -15.72
CA SER A 357 -13.62 -9.16 -17.02
C SER A 357 -12.82 -8.58 -18.19
N ARG A 358 -12.25 -7.39 -18.04
CA ARG A 358 -11.42 -6.73 -19.05
C ARG A 358 -10.61 -5.58 -18.48
N GLU A 359 -9.63 -5.13 -19.25
CA GLU A 359 -8.93 -3.87 -18.97
C GLU A 359 -9.88 -2.66 -19.08
N ALA A 360 -9.61 -1.62 -18.29
CA ALA A 360 -10.41 -0.41 -18.26
C ALA A 360 -9.62 0.82 -17.85
N VAL A 361 -10.05 1.97 -18.35
CA VAL A 361 -9.65 3.28 -17.80
C VAL A 361 -10.29 3.43 -16.44
N LEU A 362 -9.48 3.53 -15.40
CA LEU A 362 -9.93 3.65 -14.00
C LEU A 362 -10.06 5.13 -13.59
N GLY A 363 -10.95 5.38 -12.64
CA GLY A 363 -11.16 6.69 -12.04
C GLY A 363 -12.16 7.57 -12.79
N GLY A 364 -12.77 8.49 -12.06
CA GLY A 364 -13.60 9.59 -12.57
C GLY A 364 -12.82 10.92 -12.49
N ARG A 365 -13.07 11.83 -13.43
CA ARG A 365 -12.47 13.17 -13.46
C ARG A 365 -13.40 14.17 -12.78
N PHE A 366 -12.87 14.96 -11.89
CA PHE A 366 -13.51 16.05 -11.17
C PHE A 366 -12.80 17.35 -11.54
N SER A 367 -13.51 18.22 -12.25
CA SER A 367 -12.93 19.44 -12.78
C SER A 367 -12.77 20.51 -11.70
N ALA A 368 -11.68 21.25 -11.78
CA ALA A 368 -11.45 22.45 -10.96
C ALA A 368 -12.18 23.70 -11.50
N LYS A 369 -12.81 23.60 -12.67
CA LYS A 369 -13.50 24.71 -13.38
C LYS A 369 -15.00 24.51 -13.36
#